data_5ff3b6b843bb01cfcd394b2c4482cc83
#
_entry.id   5ff3b6b843bb01cfcd394b2c4482cc83
#
_cell.length_a   1.000
_cell.length_b   1.000
_cell.length_c   1.000
_cell.angle_alpha   90.00
_cell.angle_beta   90.00
_cell.angle_gamma   90.00
#
_symmetry.space_group_name_H-M   'P 1'
#
loop_
_entity.id
_entity.type
_entity.pdbx_description
1 polymer ?
#
loop_
_entity_poly.entity_id
_entity_poly.type
_entity_poly.pdbx_seq_one_letter_code
_entity_poly.pdbx_strand_id
1 'polypeptide(L)'
;FTADVESELSFGIGLEELKRNPDDILDLAEALAVSKNIRLIICIDEFQNVANFGDSLAFQKKLRAHWQRHSHVAYCLFGSKRHMLMDVFANVSMPFYKFGDLMFLQKIETEEWIPFIRQKFQMANKVIERDEVQLLVELVDNHPYYVQQLAQQVWLRTEKLVVPSIVKEAYNGLIDQLSLLFLNSMETFSNAQLGFLKALIAGEKQLSSKQTLQAYRIGTSGNVVRIKQALMEREVIDLQGNKITFQDPLFEAWLKRDWFK
;
A
#
# COMPACT_ATOMS: atom_id res chain seq x y z
N PHE A 1 7.34 -27.96 -17.74
CA PHE A 1 5.88 -28.06 -17.77
C PHE A 1 5.34 -26.77 -18.40
N THR A 2 5.10 -26.83 -19.71
CA THR A 2 4.32 -25.84 -20.44
C THR A 2 2.86 -26.20 -20.21
N ALA A 3 2.16 -25.44 -19.38
CA ALA A 3 0.71 -25.52 -19.31
C ALA A 3 0.15 -24.65 -20.43
N ASP A 4 -0.55 -25.26 -21.38
CA ASP A 4 -1.39 -24.59 -22.34
C ASP A 4 -2.44 -23.74 -21.62
N VAL A 5 -2.30 -22.42 -21.73
CA VAL A 5 -3.23 -21.41 -21.18
C VAL A 5 -4.21 -20.98 -22.26
N GLU A 6 -4.80 -21.91 -22.97
CA GLU A 6 -5.93 -21.66 -23.90
C GLU A 6 -7.13 -22.56 -23.58
N SER A 7 -7.58 -22.53 -22.33
CA SER A 7 -8.98 -22.80 -22.08
C SER A 7 -9.61 -21.49 -21.58
N GLU A 8 -10.11 -20.69 -22.49
CA GLU A 8 -11.05 -19.61 -22.18
C GLU A 8 -12.22 -20.22 -21.39
N LEU A 9 -12.24 -19.98 -20.10
CA LEU A 9 -13.45 -20.14 -19.29
C LEU A 9 -14.41 -19.00 -19.68
N SER A 10 -15.02 -19.10 -20.84
CA SER A 10 -16.15 -18.26 -21.19
C SER A 10 -17.34 -18.68 -20.31
N PHE A 11 -17.54 -17.94 -19.22
CA PHE A 11 -18.81 -17.99 -18.51
C PHE A 11 -19.85 -17.26 -19.36
N GLY A 12 -20.55 -18.00 -20.19
CA GLY A 12 -21.81 -17.55 -20.76
C GLY A 12 -22.84 -17.45 -19.65
N ILE A 13 -22.87 -16.31 -18.92
CA ILE A 13 -23.99 -15.95 -18.07
C ILE A 13 -25.08 -15.53 -19.04
N GLY A 14 -25.99 -16.45 -19.39
CA GLY A 14 -27.27 -16.08 -19.94
C GLY A 14 -27.95 -15.17 -18.92
N LEU A 15 -28.06 -13.89 -19.24
CA LEU A 15 -28.82 -12.90 -18.49
C LEU A 15 -30.32 -13.15 -18.69
N GLU A 16 -30.82 -14.30 -18.27
CA GLU A 16 -32.17 -14.37 -17.75
C GLU A 16 -32.10 -13.82 -16.33
N GLU A 17 -32.93 -12.83 -16.02
CA GLU A 17 -33.16 -12.30 -14.66
C GLU A 17 -33.66 -13.42 -13.74
N LEU A 18 -32.80 -14.37 -13.45
CA LEU A 18 -32.97 -15.26 -12.32
C LEU A 18 -32.78 -14.36 -11.08
N LYS A 19 -33.86 -14.10 -10.37
CA LYS A 19 -33.83 -13.64 -8.97
C LYS A 19 -33.12 -14.71 -8.13
N ARG A 20 -31.81 -14.85 -8.33
CA ARG A 20 -30.99 -15.73 -7.51
C ARG A 20 -30.97 -15.15 -6.10
N ASN A 21 -31.25 -15.98 -5.12
CA ASN A 21 -31.07 -15.60 -3.73
C ASN A 21 -29.59 -15.14 -3.57
N PRO A 22 -29.33 -13.96 -2.98
CA PRO A 22 -27.96 -13.52 -2.72
C PRO A 22 -27.10 -14.57 -1.99
N ASP A 23 -27.72 -15.45 -1.21
CA ASP A 23 -27.03 -16.53 -0.49
C ASP A 23 -26.45 -17.59 -1.45
N ASP A 24 -27.15 -17.90 -2.55
CA ASP A 24 -26.67 -18.84 -3.57
C ASP A 24 -25.40 -18.33 -4.26
N ILE A 25 -25.26 -17.00 -4.38
CA ILE A 25 -24.06 -16.37 -4.96
C ILE A 25 -22.86 -16.52 -4.01
N LEU A 26 -23.07 -16.38 -2.70
CA LEU A 26 -21.99 -16.50 -1.73
C LEU A 26 -21.46 -17.94 -1.61
N ASP A 27 -22.29 -18.94 -1.83
CA ASP A 27 -21.90 -20.37 -1.82
C ASP A 27 -21.50 -20.92 -3.19
N LEU A 28 -21.61 -20.11 -4.27
CA LEU A 28 -21.34 -20.56 -5.64
C LEU A 28 -19.95 -21.15 -5.83
N ALA A 29 -18.94 -20.52 -5.23
CA ALA A 29 -17.55 -20.97 -5.35
C ALA A 29 -17.35 -22.34 -4.68
N GLU A 30 -17.93 -22.57 -3.51
CA GLU A 30 -17.88 -23.87 -2.83
C GLU A 30 -18.65 -24.93 -3.61
N ALA A 31 -19.84 -24.61 -4.10
CA ALA A 31 -20.64 -25.53 -4.92
C ALA A 31 -19.90 -25.94 -6.19
N LEU A 32 -19.23 -25.01 -6.85
CA LEU A 32 -18.39 -25.28 -8.02
C LEU A 32 -17.20 -26.17 -7.66
N ALA A 33 -16.49 -25.84 -6.59
CA ALA A 33 -15.32 -26.61 -6.15
C ALA A 33 -15.69 -28.06 -5.81
N VAL A 34 -16.78 -28.26 -5.06
CA VAL A 34 -17.33 -29.59 -4.76
C VAL A 34 -17.72 -30.34 -6.04
N SER A 35 -18.50 -29.70 -6.92
CA SER A 35 -18.99 -30.34 -8.16
C SER A 35 -17.89 -30.79 -9.10
N LYS A 36 -16.76 -30.07 -9.13
CA LYS A 36 -15.57 -30.35 -9.94
C LYS A 36 -14.51 -31.16 -9.21
N ASN A 37 -14.70 -31.44 -7.93
CA ASN A 37 -13.72 -32.07 -7.04
C ASN A 37 -12.35 -31.38 -7.08
N ILE A 38 -12.35 -30.05 -6.99
CA ILE A 38 -11.15 -29.20 -6.98
C ILE A 38 -11.10 -28.35 -5.72
N ARG A 39 -9.94 -27.78 -5.42
CA ARG A 39 -9.78 -26.72 -4.43
C ARG A 39 -9.66 -25.38 -5.15
N LEU A 40 -10.31 -24.36 -4.64
CA LEU A 40 -10.24 -22.99 -5.14
C LEU A 40 -9.55 -22.09 -4.13
N ILE A 41 -8.78 -21.13 -4.61
CA ILE A 41 -8.26 -20.02 -3.82
C ILE A 41 -8.87 -18.74 -4.42
N ILE A 42 -9.62 -18.01 -3.60
CA ILE A 42 -10.21 -16.73 -4.00
C ILE A 42 -9.38 -15.62 -3.36
N CYS A 43 -8.77 -14.81 -4.23
CA CYS A 43 -8.00 -13.64 -3.84
C CYS A 43 -8.88 -12.41 -4.01
N ILE A 44 -9.07 -11.63 -2.93
CA ILE A 44 -9.84 -10.39 -2.96
C ILE A 44 -8.93 -9.24 -2.55
N ASP A 45 -8.68 -8.36 -3.52
CA ASP A 45 -7.89 -7.15 -3.31
C ASP A 45 -8.73 -6.04 -2.66
N GLU A 46 -8.08 -5.13 -1.96
CA GLU A 46 -8.68 -3.98 -1.28
C GLU A 46 -9.86 -4.38 -0.37
N PHE A 47 -9.72 -5.51 0.33
CA PHE A 47 -10.79 -6.09 1.14
C PHE A 47 -11.30 -5.17 2.26
N GLN A 48 -10.50 -4.20 2.72
CA GLN A 48 -10.95 -3.20 3.68
C GLN A 48 -12.16 -2.40 3.18
N ASN A 49 -12.38 -2.33 1.86
CA ASN A 49 -13.55 -1.64 1.29
C ASN A 49 -14.87 -2.32 1.66
N VAL A 50 -14.85 -3.53 2.20
CA VAL A 50 -16.03 -4.17 2.77
C VAL A 50 -16.68 -3.31 3.87
N ALA A 51 -15.92 -2.45 4.53
CA ALA A 51 -16.40 -1.49 5.51
C ALA A 51 -17.24 -0.35 4.90
N ASN A 52 -17.18 -0.13 3.59
CA ASN A 52 -17.86 0.95 2.89
C ASN A 52 -19.19 0.52 2.24
N PHE A 53 -19.55 -0.77 2.31
CA PHE A 53 -20.84 -1.23 1.81
C PHE A 53 -21.96 -0.76 2.73
N GLY A 54 -23.11 -0.36 2.22
CA GLY A 54 -24.30 0.16 2.90
C GLY A 54 -24.48 -0.25 4.38
N ASP A 55 -25.16 -1.38 4.69
CA ASP A 55 -25.08 -2.01 6.01
C ASP A 55 -23.86 -2.94 6.07
N SER A 56 -22.69 -2.34 6.25
CA SER A 56 -21.40 -3.03 6.26
C SER A 56 -21.35 -4.17 7.29
N LEU A 57 -21.90 -3.95 8.48
CA LEU A 57 -21.87 -4.94 9.55
C LEU A 57 -22.72 -6.18 9.22
N ALA A 58 -23.93 -5.98 8.69
CA ALA A 58 -24.80 -7.07 8.25
C ALA A 58 -24.17 -7.82 7.07
N PHE A 59 -23.58 -7.10 6.13
CA PHE A 59 -22.90 -7.70 4.98
C PHE A 59 -21.70 -8.56 5.41
N GLN A 60 -20.85 -8.06 6.29
CA GLN A 60 -19.72 -8.82 6.83
C GLN A 60 -20.16 -10.06 7.63
N LYS A 61 -21.22 -9.96 8.44
CA LYS A 61 -21.81 -11.10 9.14
C LYS A 61 -22.27 -12.17 8.16
N LYS A 62 -22.91 -11.75 7.08
CA LYS A 62 -23.40 -12.64 6.03
C LYS A 62 -22.24 -13.34 5.29
N LEU A 63 -21.23 -12.60 4.86
CA LEU A 63 -20.03 -13.18 4.24
C LEU A 63 -19.39 -14.23 5.15
N ARG A 64 -19.15 -13.89 6.43
CA ARG A 64 -18.55 -14.82 7.38
C ARG A 64 -19.40 -16.08 7.57
N ALA A 65 -20.73 -15.93 7.70
CA ALA A 65 -21.64 -17.06 7.90
C ALA A 65 -21.58 -18.10 6.77
N HIS A 66 -21.32 -17.65 5.53
CA HIS A 66 -21.11 -18.51 4.38
C HIS A 66 -19.68 -19.06 4.35
N TRP A 67 -18.69 -18.20 4.33
CA TRP A 67 -17.29 -18.58 4.09
C TRP A 67 -16.70 -19.51 5.15
N GLN A 68 -17.10 -19.36 6.41
CA GLN A 68 -16.62 -20.27 7.48
C GLN A 68 -17.07 -21.73 7.32
N ARG A 69 -18.05 -22.00 6.42
CA ARG A 69 -18.55 -23.36 6.14
C ARG A 69 -17.89 -23.98 4.92
N HIS A 70 -17.19 -23.18 4.14
CA HIS A 70 -16.50 -23.65 2.94
C HIS A 70 -15.31 -24.51 3.31
N SER A 71 -15.18 -25.66 2.68
CA SER A 71 -14.12 -26.63 2.92
C SER A 71 -13.21 -26.85 1.70
N HIS A 72 -13.68 -26.47 0.52
CA HIS A 72 -12.94 -26.56 -0.75
C HIS A 72 -12.46 -25.20 -1.24
N VAL A 73 -12.88 -24.10 -0.62
CA VAL A 73 -12.47 -22.75 -0.96
C VAL A 73 -11.62 -22.14 0.16
N ALA A 74 -10.43 -21.66 -0.17
CA ALA A 74 -9.62 -20.82 0.70
C ALA A 74 -9.72 -19.36 0.25
N TYR A 75 -9.73 -18.43 1.20
CA TYR A 75 -9.81 -17.00 0.94
C TYR A 75 -8.49 -16.32 1.27
N CYS A 76 -7.94 -15.57 0.32
CA CYS A 76 -6.81 -14.68 0.51
C CYS A 76 -7.32 -13.24 0.41
N LEU A 77 -7.47 -12.58 1.57
CA LEU A 77 -8.03 -11.24 1.68
C LEU A 77 -6.90 -10.27 1.95
N PHE A 78 -6.66 -9.33 1.07
CA PHE A 78 -5.53 -8.42 1.20
C PHE A 78 -5.91 -6.98 0.82
N GLY A 79 -5.04 -6.04 1.14
CA GLY A 79 -5.23 -4.63 0.82
C GLY A 79 -4.10 -3.76 1.38
N SER A 80 -4.00 -2.55 0.87
CA SER A 80 -2.95 -1.60 1.19
C SER A 80 -3.18 -0.88 2.53
N LYS A 81 -4.45 -0.67 2.93
CA LYS A 81 -4.82 0.11 4.11
C LYS A 81 -4.77 -0.71 5.40
N ARG A 82 -3.55 -0.86 5.93
CA ARG A 82 -3.28 -1.70 7.10
C ARG A 82 -4.21 -1.43 8.28
N HIS A 83 -4.43 -0.15 8.64
CA HIS A 83 -5.28 0.21 9.77
C HIS A 83 -6.74 -0.23 9.56
N MET A 84 -7.29 -0.08 8.35
CA MET A 84 -8.66 -0.51 8.04
C MET A 84 -8.78 -2.04 8.06
N LEU A 85 -7.79 -2.78 7.55
CA LEU A 85 -7.76 -4.24 7.65
C LEU A 85 -7.69 -4.69 9.11
N MET A 86 -6.90 -4.00 9.95
CA MET A 86 -6.85 -4.30 11.38
C MET A 86 -8.21 -4.05 12.06
N ASP A 87 -8.94 -3.01 11.67
CA ASP A 87 -10.29 -2.77 12.18
C ASP A 87 -11.25 -3.91 11.81
N VAL A 88 -11.14 -4.48 10.61
CA VAL A 88 -11.97 -5.60 10.16
C VAL A 88 -11.62 -6.92 10.87
N PHE A 89 -10.32 -7.23 11.01
CA PHE A 89 -9.87 -8.57 11.44
C PHE A 89 -9.41 -8.67 12.90
N ALA A 90 -8.94 -7.60 13.51
CA ALA A 90 -8.41 -7.59 14.86
C ALA A 90 -9.35 -6.98 15.90
N ASN A 91 -10.39 -6.27 15.48
CA ASN A 91 -11.37 -5.70 16.38
C ASN A 91 -12.37 -6.77 16.83
N VAL A 92 -12.44 -6.99 18.14
CA VAL A 92 -13.29 -8.04 18.78
C VAL A 92 -14.78 -7.90 18.43
N SER A 93 -15.25 -6.68 18.17
CA SER A 93 -16.67 -6.42 17.83
C SER A 93 -17.01 -6.69 16.36
N MET A 94 -16.01 -6.92 15.51
CA MET A 94 -16.21 -7.09 14.08
C MET A 94 -16.44 -8.56 13.68
N PRO A 95 -17.26 -8.80 12.65
CA PRO A 95 -17.58 -10.17 12.23
C PRO A 95 -16.38 -11.01 11.85
N PHE A 96 -15.36 -10.42 11.22
CA PHE A 96 -14.15 -11.14 10.78
C PHE A 96 -13.08 -11.31 11.88
N TYR A 97 -13.38 -10.92 13.12
CA TYR A 97 -12.46 -11.16 14.23
C TYR A 97 -12.03 -12.63 14.30
N LYS A 98 -10.73 -12.90 14.25
CA LYS A 98 -10.13 -14.25 14.22
C LYS A 98 -10.70 -15.17 13.14
N PHE A 99 -11.05 -14.62 11.99
CA PHE A 99 -11.54 -15.41 10.86
C PHE A 99 -10.42 -16.21 10.15
N GLY A 100 -9.21 -15.71 10.17
CA GLY A 100 -8.04 -16.35 9.56
C GLY A 100 -6.74 -15.80 10.14
N ASP A 101 -5.64 -16.25 9.59
CA ASP A 101 -4.30 -15.80 9.98
C ASP A 101 -3.98 -14.44 9.37
N LEU A 102 -3.39 -13.56 10.18
CA LEU A 102 -2.95 -12.24 9.73
C LEU A 102 -1.48 -12.29 9.33
N MET A 103 -1.21 -11.92 8.08
CA MET A 103 0.14 -11.80 7.57
C MET A 103 0.45 -10.32 7.26
N PHE A 104 1.51 -9.79 7.84
CA PHE A 104 2.00 -8.45 7.56
C PHE A 104 3.22 -8.53 6.66
N LEU A 105 3.07 -8.11 5.40
CA LEU A 105 4.20 -8.00 4.51
C LEU A 105 5.07 -6.82 4.95
N GLN A 106 6.33 -7.10 5.19
CA GLN A 106 7.35 -6.09 5.45
C GLN A 106 7.88 -5.54 4.13
N LYS A 107 8.60 -4.40 4.19
CA LYS A 107 9.36 -3.92 3.04
C LYS A 107 10.37 -5.00 2.63
N ILE A 108 10.64 -5.09 1.33
CA ILE A 108 11.67 -5.99 0.80
C ILE A 108 13.02 -5.45 1.24
N GLU A 109 13.84 -6.29 1.87
CA GLU A 109 15.16 -5.90 2.36
C GLU A 109 16.09 -5.56 1.20
N THR A 110 17.02 -4.63 1.43
CA THR A 110 17.99 -4.18 0.40
C THR A 110 18.78 -5.36 -0.18
N GLU A 111 19.14 -6.34 0.66
CA GLU A 111 19.87 -7.53 0.24
C GLU A 111 19.12 -8.38 -0.79
N GLU A 112 17.81 -8.39 -0.77
CA GLU A 112 16.97 -9.09 -1.76
C GLU A 112 16.85 -8.29 -3.06
N TRP A 113 16.85 -6.95 -2.97
CA TRP A 113 16.82 -6.08 -4.14
C TRP A 113 18.10 -6.15 -4.98
N ILE A 114 19.26 -6.28 -4.34
CA ILE A 114 20.57 -6.24 -5.00
C ILE A 114 20.67 -7.29 -6.12
N PRO A 115 20.50 -8.60 -5.86
CA PRO A 115 20.61 -9.60 -6.92
C PRO A 115 19.53 -9.44 -7.99
N PHE A 116 18.31 -9.07 -7.59
CA PHE A 116 17.21 -8.88 -8.53
C PHE A 116 17.47 -7.75 -9.53
N ILE A 117 17.87 -6.57 -9.05
CA ILE A 117 18.11 -5.40 -9.90
C ILE A 117 19.34 -5.65 -10.78
N ARG A 118 20.43 -6.18 -10.23
CA ARG A 118 21.64 -6.51 -10.99
C ARG A 118 21.34 -7.47 -12.14
N GLN A 119 20.57 -8.52 -11.89
CA GLN A 119 20.14 -9.47 -12.92
C GLN A 119 19.36 -8.77 -14.06
N LYS A 120 18.42 -7.87 -13.72
CA LYS A 120 17.62 -7.14 -14.72
C LYS A 120 18.49 -6.23 -15.59
N PHE A 121 19.47 -5.55 -15.02
CA PHE A 121 20.42 -4.72 -15.77
C PHE A 121 21.31 -5.59 -16.67
N GLN A 122 21.82 -6.70 -16.17
CA GLN A 122 22.66 -7.62 -16.92
C GLN A 122 21.95 -8.20 -18.15
N MET A 123 20.66 -8.53 -18.04
CA MET A 123 19.84 -9.02 -19.17
C MET A 123 19.78 -8.01 -20.32
N ALA A 124 20.01 -6.72 -20.06
CA ALA A 124 20.06 -5.64 -21.05
C ALA A 124 21.51 -5.21 -21.39
N ASN A 125 22.51 -6.02 -21.07
CA ASN A 125 23.92 -5.71 -21.26
C ASN A 125 24.36 -4.40 -20.57
N LYS A 126 23.74 -4.07 -19.42
CA LYS A 126 24.10 -2.94 -18.57
C LYS A 126 24.64 -3.45 -17.24
N VAL A 127 25.49 -2.67 -16.61
CA VAL A 127 26.10 -3.02 -15.33
C VAL A 127 25.66 -2.01 -14.28
N ILE A 128 25.18 -2.53 -13.15
CA ILE A 128 24.94 -1.77 -11.92
C ILE A 128 25.62 -2.53 -10.78
N GLU A 129 26.48 -1.88 -10.03
CA GLU A 129 27.17 -2.51 -8.92
C GLU A 129 26.33 -2.45 -7.63
N ARG A 130 26.79 -3.15 -6.59
CA ARG A 130 26.09 -3.28 -5.33
C ARG A 130 25.78 -1.92 -4.69
N ASP A 131 26.75 -1.03 -4.67
CA ASP A 131 26.67 0.26 -3.99
C ASP A 131 25.64 1.18 -4.65
N GLU A 132 25.54 1.16 -6.00
CA GLU A 132 24.53 1.91 -6.74
C GLU A 132 23.12 1.34 -6.53
N VAL A 133 22.97 0.02 -6.42
CA VAL A 133 21.68 -0.59 -6.08
C VAL A 133 21.28 -0.21 -4.66
N GLN A 134 22.21 -0.29 -3.72
CA GLN A 134 21.96 0.10 -2.33
C GLN A 134 21.53 1.58 -2.25
N LEU A 135 22.26 2.48 -2.89
CA LEU A 135 21.91 3.90 -2.99
C LEU A 135 20.50 4.09 -3.56
N LEU A 136 20.17 3.40 -4.66
CA LEU A 136 18.87 3.47 -5.30
C LEU A 136 17.75 3.06 -4.35
N VAL A 137 17.91 1.94 -3.65
CA VAL A 137 16.90 1.37 -2.76
C VAL A 137 16.70 2.25 -1.51
N GLU A 138 17.80 2.75 -0.93
CA GLU A 138 17.77 3.63 0.24
C GLU A 138 17.11 4.98 -0.04
N LEU A 139 17.35 5.57 -1.22
CA LEU A 139 16.75 6.85 -1.60
C LEU A 139 15.21 6.83 -1.61
N VAL A 140 14.62 5.67 -1.83
CA VAL A 140 13.17 5.48 -1.85
C VAL A 140 12.68 4.62 -0.69
N ASP A 141 13.47 4.51 0.39
CA ASP A 141 13.12 3.83 1.65
C ASP A 141 12.57 2.41 1.44
N ASN A 142 13.20 1.63 0.55
CA ASN A 142 12.80 0.25 0.21
C ASN A 142 11.34 0.13 -0.28
N HIS A 143 10.71 1.22 -0.72
CA HIS A 143 9.32 1.19 -1.18
C HIS A 143 9.23 0.45 -2.52
N PRO A 144 8.56 -0.72 -2.63
CA PRO A 144 8.67 -1.59 -3.80
C PRO A 144 8.29 -0.94 -5.12
N TYR A 145 7.25 -0.11 -5.12
CA TYR A 145 6.81 0.63 -6.30
C TYR A 145 7.89 1.62 -6.76
N TYR A 146 8.46 2.40 -5.84
CA TYR A 146 9.48 3.41 -6.19
C TYR A 146 10.85 2.81 -6.47
N VAL A 147 11.21 1.68 -5.84
CA VAL A 147 12.43 0.94 -6.23
C VAL A 147 12.36 0.54 -7.69
N GLN A 148 11.23 0.00 -8.14
CA GLN A 148 11.04 -0.40 -9.54
C GLN A 148 11.04 0.81 -10.48
N GLN A 149 10.33 1.89 -10.14
CA GLN A 149 10.32 3.11 -10.95
C GLN A 149 11.69 3.74 -11.06
N LEU A 150 12.40 3.91 -9.93
CA LEU A 150 13.73 4.50 -9.92
C LEU A 150 14.73 3.62 -10.68
N ALA A 151 14.67 2.31 -10.50
CA ALA A 151 15.52 1.37 -11.26
C ALA A 151 15.27 1.49 -12.76
N GLN A 152 14.01 1.63 -13.20
CA GLN A 152 13.69 1.87 -14.61
C GLN A 152 14.24 3.22 -15.09
N GLN A 153 14.11 4.29 -14.32
CA GLN A 153 14.63 5.60 -14.69
C GLN A 153 16.15 5.61 -14.78
N VAL A 154 16.84 4.92 -13.89
CA VAL A 154 18.30 4.71 -13.93
C VAL A 154 18.67 3.89 -15.17
N TRP A 155 17.96 2.81 -15.43
CA TRP A 155 18.19 1.95 -16.59
C TRP A 155 18.06 2.72 -17.91
N LEU A 156 17.07 3.58 -18.06
CA LEU A 156 16.84 4.39 -19.26
C LEU A 156 17.97 5.40 -19.50
N ARG A 157 18.57 5.94 -18.44
CA ARG A 157 19.65 6.94 -18.51
C ARG A 157 21.06 6.32 -18.64
N THR A 158 21.17 5.01 -18.43
CA THR A 158 22.45 4.30 -18.45
C THR A 158 22.70 3.71 -19.84
N GLU A 159 23.87 3.97 -20.41
CA GLU A 159 24.32 3.28 -21.62
C GLU A 159 24.89 1.90 -21.30
N LYS A 160 25.93 1.84 -20.46
CA LYS A 160 26.64 0.60 -20.09
C LYS A 160 26.80 0.41 -18.59
N LEU A 161 27.31 1.42 -17.89
CA LEU A 161 27.65 1.35 -16.47
C LEU A 161 26.88 2.42 -15.69
N VAL A 162 26.23 2.02 -14.63
CA VAL A 162 25.59 2.95 -13.70
C VAL A 162 26.66 3.60 -12.83
N VAL A 163 26.54 4.92 -12.66
CA VAL A 163 27.33 5.70 -11.70
C VAL A 163 26.40 6.42 -10.73
N PRO A 164 26.86 6.79 -9.52
CA PRO A 164 25.99 7.41 -8.49
C PRO A 164 25.28 8.69 -8.94
N SER A 165 25.89 9.44 -9.87
CA SER A 165 25.28 10.67 -10.43
C SER A 165 24.01 10.35 -11.24
N ILE A 166 24.01 9.27 -12.02
CA ILE A 166 22.83 8.81 -12.78
C ILE A 166 21.68 8.44 -11.83
N VAL A 167 21.99 7.76 -10.73
CA VAL A 167 20.98 7.39 -9.72
C VAL A 167 20.36 8.64 -9.10
N LYS A 168 21.18 9.62 -8.71
CA LYS A 168 20.72 10.89 -8.11
C LYS A 168 19.93 11.74 -9.10
N GLU A 169 20.36 11.80 -10.35
CA GLU A 169 19.64 12.51 -11.41
C GLU A 169 18.27 11.87 -11.67
N ALA A 170 18.23 10.55 -11.79
CA ALA A 170 16.98 9.79 -11.94
C ALA A 170 16.02 10.01 -10.77
N TYR A 171 16.55 10.00 -9.55
CA TYR A 171 15.76 10.26 -8.33
C TYR A 171 15.16 11.67 -8.31
N ASN A 172 15.97 12.70 -8.61
CA ASN A 172 15.46 14.07 -8.68
C ASN A 172 14.42 14.22 -9.79
N GLY A 173 14.66 13.63 -10.96
CA GLY A 173 13.71 13.63 -12.06
C GLY A 173 12.38 12.95 -11.70
N LEU A 174 12.42 11.90 -10.88
CA LEU A 174 11.20 11.23 -10.41
C LEU A 174 10.41 12.12 -9.43
N ILE A 175 11.09 12.83 -8.51
CA ILE A 175 10.45 13.80 -7.62
C ILE A 175 9.83 14.95 -8.44
N ASP A 176 10.55 15.47 -9.44
CA ASP A 176 10.06 16.55 -10.30
C ASP A 176 8.80 16.13 -11.08
N GLN A 177 8.79 14.90 -11.59
CA GLN A 177 7.64 14.33 -12.28
C GLN A 177 6.38 14.26 -11.40
N LEU A 178 6.55 13.97 -10.09
CA LEU A 178 5.47 13.85 -9.13
C LEU A 178 5.08 15.19 -8.47
N SER A 179 5.87 16.25 -8.65
CA SER A 179 5.70 17.54 -7.96
C SER A 179 4.31 18.12 -8.12
N LEU A 180 3.69 18.02 -9.30
CA LEU A 180 2.35 18.54 -9.52
C LEU A 180 1.29 17.78 -8.70
N LEU A 181 1.42 16.46 -8.58
CA LEU A 181 0.53 15.65 -7.73
C LEU A 181 0.69 16.01 -6.25
N PHE A 182 1.93 16.24 -5.82
CA PHE A 182 2.23 16.64 -4.45
C PHE A 182 1.69 18.04 -4.15
N LEU A 183 1.82 19.00 -5.08
CA LEU A 183 1.23 20.34 -4.95
C LEU A 183 -0.29 20.27 -4.77
N ASN A 184 -0.99 19.51 -5.62
CA ASN A 184 -2.43 19.32 -5.51
C ASN A 184 -2.83 18.72 -4.15
N SER A 185 -2.02 17.80 -3.62
CA SER A 185 -2.24 17.23 -2.29
C SER A 185 -2.09 18.30 -1.18
N MET A 186 -1.10 19.20 -1.31
CA MET A 186 -0.85 20.26 -0.33
C MET A 186 -2.02 21.25 -0.22
N GLU A 187 -2.70 21.56 -1.31
CA GLU A 187 -3.86 22.46 -1.33
C GLU A 187 -5.04 21.94 -0.51
N THR A 188 -5.08 20.64 -0.27
CA THR A 188 -6.15 19.97 0.50
C THR A 188 -5.89 19.96 2.00
N PHE A 189 -4.70 20.35 2.46
CA PHE A 189 -4.34 20.35 3.88
C PHE A 189 -4.68 21.69 4.56
N SER A 190 -5.19 21.61 5.78
CA SER A 190 -5.35 22.78 6.62
C SER A 190 -4.00 23.32 7.09
N ASN A 191 -3.95 24.60 7.48
CA ASN A 191 -2.72 25.23 8.01
C ASN A 191 -2.14 24.46 9.21
N ALA A 192 -2.99 23.89 10.06
CA ALA A 192 -2.54 23.10 11.21
C ALA A 192 -1.93 21.76 10.78
N GLN A 193 -2.48 21.12 9.72
CA GLN A 193 -1.87 19.91 9.14
C GLN A 193 -0.54 20.21 8.46
N LEU A 194 -0.44 21.32 7.73
CA LEU A 194 0.83 21.79 7.15
C LEU A 194 1.88 22.06 8.24
N GLY A 195 1.49 22.73 9.32
CA GLY A 195 2.38 22.93 10.48
C GLY A 195 2.84 21.62 11.09
N PHE A 196 1.95 20.65 11.22
CA PHE A 196 2.29 19.33 11.73
C PHE A 196 3.27 18.58 10.81
N LEU A 197 3.03 18.56 9.48
CA LEU A 197 3.96 17.97 8.50
C LEU A 197 5.32 18.65 8.54
N LYS A 198 5.35 20.00 8.69
CA LYS A 198 6.60 20.75 8.84
C LYS A 198 7.36 20.34 10.09
N ALA A 199 6.67 20.16 11.22
CA ALA A 199 7.30 19.69 12.46
C ALA A 199 7.87 18.27 12.32
N LEU A 200 7.18 17.38 11.61
CA LEU A 200 7.69 16.03 11.29
C LEU A 200 8.97 16.10 10.45
N ILE A 201 8.97 16.90 9.39
CA ILE A 201 10.13 17.10 8.50
C ILE A 201 11.32 17.67 9.25
N ALA A 202 11.07 18.58 10.21
CA ALA A 202 12.11 19.15 11.08
C ALA A 202 12.64 18.16 12.13
N GLY A 203 12.05 16.96 12.23
CA GLY A 203 12.46 15.91 13.17
C GLY A 203 12.04 16.15 14.61
N GLU A 204 10.97 16.94 14.84
CA GLU A 204 10.44 17.20 16.18
C GLU A 204 9.95 15.92 16.85
N LYS A 205 10.53 15.58 18.00
CA LYS A 205 10.19 14.36 18.75
C LYS A 205 8.93 14.50 19.60
N GLN A 206 8.65 15.72 20.07
CA GLN A 206 7.53 16.01 20.99
C GLN A 206 6.48 16.90 20.32
N LEU A 207 5.74 16.33 19.38
CA LEU A 207 4.75 17.03 18.54
C LEU A 207 3.60 17.69 19.35
N SER A 208 3.36 17.24 20.58
CA SER A 208 2.33 17.80 21.49
C SER A 208 2.90 18.76 22.52
N SER A 209 4.21 19.07 22.51
CA SER A 209 4.80 20.04 23.42
C SER A 209 4.29 21.45 23.13
N LYS A 210 4.15 22.29 24.17
CA LYS A 210 3.70 23.67 24.01
C LYS A 210 4.60 24.46 23.04
N GLN A 211 5.90 24.19 23.06
CA GLN A 211 6.87 24.83 22.20
C GLN A 211 6.63 24.47 20.73
N THR A 212 6.51 23.19 20.41
CA THR A 212 6.24 22.71 19.04
C THR A 212 4.90 23.19 18.52
N LEU A 213 3.85 23.13 19.37
CA LEU A 213 2.51 23.60 19.00
C LEU A 213 2.50 25.07 18.58
N GLN A 214 3.23 25.92 19.31
CA GLN A 214 3.36 27.35 19.00
C GLN A 214 4.26 27.60 17.77
N ALA A 215 5.44 26.99 17.73
CA ALA A 215 6.41 27.18 16.66
C ALA A 215 5.83 26.81 15.26
N TYR A 216 5.06 25.74 15.20
CA TYR A 216 4.49 25.23 13.94
C TYR A 216 3.00 25.55 13.77
N ARG A 217 2.40 26.33 14.65
CA ARG A 217 0.98 26.75 14.58
C ARG A 217 0.00 25.57 14.48
N ILE A 218 0.26 24.49 15.20
CA ILE A 218 -0.54 23.26 15.18
C ILE A 218 -1.84 23.41 15.97
N GLY A 219 -1.87 24.34 16.93
CA GLY A 219 -3.00 24.59 17.81
C GLY A 219 -2.84 23.94 19.19
N THR A 220 -3.72 23.02 19.57
CA THR A 220 -3.71 22.36 20.88
C THR A 220 -3.21 20.92 20.79
N SER A 221 -2.85 20.32 21.94
CA SER A 221 -2.48 18.90 22.01
C SER A 221 -3.59 17.97 21.53
N GLY A 222 -4.87 18.31 21.81
CA GLY A 222 -6.02 17.57 21.29
C GLY A 222 -6.14 17.64 19.76
N ASN A 223 -5.69 18.74 19.15
CA ASN A 223 -5.66 18.87 17.70
C ASN A 223 -4.62 17.95 17.05
N VAL A 224 -3.49 17.70 17.71
CA VAL A 224 -2.46 16.75 17.23
C VAL A 224 -3.05 15.36 16.99
N VAL A 225 -3.90 14.88 17.91
CA VAL A 225 -4.55 13.57 17.76
C VAL A 225 -5.46 13.55 16.53
N ARG A 226 -6.27 14.59 16.35
CA ARG A 226 -7.17 14.70 15.17
C ARG A 226 -6.40 14.82 13.86
N ILE A 227 -5.31 15.59 13.85
CA ILE A 227 -4.45 15.73 12.67
C ILE A 227 -3.82 14.39 12.31
N LYS A 228 -3.27 13.66 13.27
CA LYS A 228 -2.70 12.32 13.03
C LYS A 228 -3.73 11.39 12.41
N GLN A 229 -4.92 11.32 13.01
CA GLN A 229 -6.01 10.50 12.50
C GLN A 229 -6.35 10.85 11.04
N ALA A 230 -6.59 12.14 10.77
CA ALA A 230 -6.93 12.61 9.43
C ALA A 230 -5.83 12.36 8.39
N LEU A 231 -4.55 12.50 8.77
CA LEU A 231 -3.42 12.22 7.87
C LEU A 231 -3.21 10.72 7.65
N MET A 232 -3.53 9.88 8.63
CA MET A 232 -3.53 8.41 8.48
C MET A 232 -4.67 7.94 7.58
N GLU A 233 -5.88 8.45 7.77
CA GLU A 233 -7.04 8.15 6.92
C GLU A 233 -6.81 8.54 5.46
N ARG A 234 -6.00 9.58 5.23
CA ARG A 234 -5.58 10.06 3.91
C ARG A 234 -4.31 9.40 3.39
N GLU A 235 -3.77 8.42 4.09
CA GLU A 235 -2.55 7.68 3.72
C GLU A 235 -1.31 8.57 3.52
N VAL A 236 -1.24 9.69 4.23
CA VAL A 236 -0.07 10.60 4.18
C VAL A 236 1.02 10.12 5.13
N ILE A 237 0.60 9.67 6.32
CA ILE A 237 1.49 9.13 7.35
C ILE A 237 1.01 7.77 7.84
N ASP A 238 1.93 6.99 8.39
CA ASP A 238 1.65 5.74 9.10
C ASP A 238 2.25 5.75 10.50
N LEU A 239 1.67 4.95 11.41
CA LEU A 239 2.16 4.74 12.76
C LEU A 239 2.76 3.34 12.88
N GLN A 240 4.07 3.28 13.05
CA GLN A 240 4.79 2.04 13.37
C GLN A 240 5.21 2.07 14.84
N GLY A 241 4.38 1.51 15.70
CA GLY A 241 4.53 1.68 17.14
C GLY A 241 4.36 3.15 17.54
N ASN A 242 5.42 3.77 18.09
CA ASN A 242 5.42 5.20 18.46
C ASN A 242 6.04 6.10 17.38
N LYS A 243 6.54 5.54 16.30
CA LYS A 243 7.18 6.29 15.20
C LYS A 243 6.15 6.64 14.14
N ILE A 244 6.12 7.93 13.79
CA ILE A 244 5.35 8.42 12.63
C ILE A 244 6.28 8.43 11.43
N THR A 245 5.84 7.83 10.32
CA THR A 245 6.56 7.80 9.05
C THR A 245 5.65 8.31 7.94
N PHE A 246 6.22 8.90 6.90
CA PHE A 246 5.47 9.16 5.68
C PHE A 246 5.20 7.84 4.95
N GLN A 247 4.01 7.68 4.38
CA GLN A 247 3.73 6.51 3.56
C GLN A 247 4.42 6.60 2.19
N ASP A 248 4.48 7.82 1.64
CA ASP A 248 5.17 8.09 0.38
C ASP A 248 6.54 8.73 0.64
N PRO A 249 7.65 8.00 0.43
CA PRO A 249 9.00 8.52 0.65
C PRO A 249 9.39 9.64 -0.33
N LEU A 250 8.79 9.68 -1.54
CA LEU A 250 9.06 10.76 -2.48
C LEU A 250 8.29 12.03 -2.13
N PHE A 251 7.12 11.91 -1.53
CA PHE A 251 6.41 13.05 -0.96
C PHE A 251 7.21 13.68 0.19
N GLU A 252 7.74 12.85 1.09
CA GLU A 252 8.62 13.32 2.15
C GLU A 252 9.86 14.04 1.60
N ALA A 253 10.51 13.45 0.61
CA ALA A 253 11.68 14.03 -0.04
C ALA A 253 11.36 15.36 -0.74
N TRP A 254 10.23 15.44 -1.44
CA TRP A 254 9.77 16.65 -2.08
C TRP A 254 9.44 17.75 -1.05
N LEU A 255 8.79 17.42 0.07
CA LEU A 255 8.53 18.36 1.18
C LEU A 255 9.83 18.95 1.72
N LYS A 256 10.87 18.13 1.88
CA LYS A 256 12.22 18.57 2.34
C LYS A 256 12.92 19.43 1.31
N ARG A 257 12.85 19.04 0.04
CA ARG A 257 13.58 19.69 -1.04
C ARG A 257 12.93 21.01 -1.49
N ASP A 258 11.61 21.04 -1.64
CA ASP A 258 10.91 22.09 -2.38
C ASP A 258 9.92 22.91 -1.55
N TRP A 259 9.27 22.32 -0.55
CA TRP A 259 8.16 22.98 0.15
C TRP A 259 8.56 23.65 1.48
N PHE A 260 9.32 22.97 2.31
CA PHE A 260 9.71 23.46 3.66
C PHE A 260 11.18 23.94 3.74
N LYS A 261 11.68 24.46 2.66
CA LYS A 261 13.02 25.10 2.63
C LYS A 261 13.16 26.20 3.64
#